data_897e97f36a056d64dd4ef24b2785f1a1
#
_entry.id   897e97f36a056d64dd4ef24b2785f1a1
#
_cell.length_a   1.000
_cell.length_b   1.000
_cell.length_c   1.000
_cell.angle_alpha   90.00
_cell.angle_beta   90.00
_cell.angle_gamma   90.00
#
_symmetry.space_group_name_H-M   'P 1'
#
loop_
_entity.id
_entity.type
_entity.pdbx_description
1 polymer ?
#
loop_
_entity_poly.entity_id
_entity_poly.type
_entity_poly.pdbx_seq_one_letter_code
_entity_poly.pdbx_strand_id
1 'polypeptide(L)'
;MAVGLLLLALGAYTIYDSNSASFYHSTFNLLPSKFFKITDNLKDTATLNGQIRETSGRTVTFLIMNSQQFANFQVGQGNTSLYSVKDSASTSVSFSFPSADTYYLIFLHGSGYLNATETVDFQRTYLALARFEFFSGIVLVGLGVLEIFWGFRPRDAQRSGALPKQSGASYGQP
;
A
#
# COMPACT_ATOMS: atom_id res chain seq x y z
N MET A 1 -21.62 17.96 -15.13
CA MET A 1 -20.79 17.02 -15.88
C MET A 1 -19.29 17.19 -15.61
N ALA A 2 -18.70 18.38 -15.63
CA ALA A 2 -17.26 18.56 -15.39
C ALA A 2 -16.82 18.07 -13.98
N VAL A 3 -17.62 18.34 -12.94
CA VAL A 3 -17.35 17.89 -11.57
C VAL A 3 -17.37 16.37 -11.47
N GLY A 4 -18.35 15.70 -12.09
CA GLY A 4 -18.46 14.25 -12.10
C GLY A 4 -17.26 13.57 -12.78
N LEU A 5 -16.77 14.11 -13.88
CA LEU A 5 -15.55 13.62 -14.55
C LEU A 5 -14.30 13.81 -13.68
N LEU A 6 -14.19 14.94 -12.97
CA LEU A 6 -13.08 15.20 -12.04
C LEU A 6 -13.09 14.18 -10.90
N LEU A 7 -14.25 13.91 -10.30
CA LEU A 7 -14.38 12.93 -9.22
C LEU A 7 -14.03 11.50 -9.68
N LEU A 8 -14.46 11.14 -10.92
CA LEU A 8 -14.06 9.85 -11.51
C LEU A 8 -12.54 9.74 -11.69
N ALA A 9 -11.90 10.78 -12.21
CA ALA A 9 -10.46 10.79 -12.43
C ALA A 9 -9.68 10.71 -11.10
N LEU A 10 -10.09 11.49 -10.10
CA LEU A 10 -9.49 11.46 -8.76
C LEU A 10 -9.70 10.10 -8.08
N GLY A 11 -10.91 9.53 -8.15
CA GLY A 11 -11.19 8.23 -7.57
C GLY A 11 -10.41 7.11 -8.25
N ALA A 12 -10.29 7.11 -9.57
CA ALA A 12 -9.47 6.15 -10.31
C ALA A 12 -7.98 6.28 -9.96
N TYR A 13 -7.47 7.52 -9.80
CA TYR A 13 -6.10 7.77 -9.39
C TYR A 13 -5.82 7.25 -7.98
N THR A 14 -6.70 7.51 -7.01
CA THR A 14 -6.50 7.02 -5.63
C THR A 14 -6.56 5.50 -5.54
N ILE A 15 -7.43 4.83 -6.32
CA ILE A 15 -7.46 3.37 -6.42
C ILE A 15 -6.17 2.82 -7.02
N TYR A 16 -5.64 3.46 -8.07
CA TYR A 16 -4.39 3.07 -8.71
C TYR A 16 -3.21 3.22 -7.75
N ASP A 17 -3.08 4.37 -7.09
CA ASP A 17 -1.98 4.68 -6.17
C ASP A 17 -1.97 3.76 -4.94
N SER A 18 -3.16 3.46 -4.38
CA SER A 18 -3.30 2.57 -3.23
C SER A 18 -2.88 1.11 -3.48
N ASN A 19 -2.82 0.69 -4.75
CA ASN A 19 -2.36 -0.66 -5.16
C ASN A 19 -0.96 -0.65 -5.77
N SER A 20 -0.25 0.49 -5.75
CA SER A 20 1.09 0.56 -6.31
C SER A 20 2.09 -0.25 -5.47
N ALA A 21 2.90 -1.07 -6.14
CA ALA A 21 3.95 -1.82 -5.51
C ALA A 21 5.24 -0.98 -5.46
N SER A 22 5.82 -0.84 -4.28
CA SER A 22 7.13 -0.18 -4.12
C SER A 22 8.24 -1.22 -4.26
N PHE A 23 9.09 -1.04 -5.26
CA PHE A 23 10.23 -1.91 -5.51
C PHE A 23 11.52 -1.31 -4.95
N TYR A 24 12.28 -2.12 -4.23
CA TYR A 24 13.58 -1.76 -3.68
C TYR A 24 14.61 -2.83 -4.02
N HIS A 25 15.82 -2.37 -4.34
CA HIS A 25 16.99 -3.23 -4.56
C HIS A 25 18.14 -2.70 -3.69
N SER A 26 18.79 -3.58 -2.96
CA SER A 26 19.88 -3.24 -2.06
C SER A 26 20.96 -4.30 -2.13
N THR A 27 22.19 -3.89 -2.41
CA THR A 27 23.38 -4.74 -2.29
C THR A 27 24.26 -4.20 -1.18
N PHE A 28 24.64 -5.04 -0.23
CA PHE A 28 25.42 -4.63 0.94
C PHE A 28 26.38 -5.72 1.39
N ASN A 29 27.39 -5.33 2.15
CA ASN A 29 28.33 -6.24 2.78
C ASN A 29 27.99 -6.47 4.25
N LEU A 30 27.92 -7.73 4.63
CA LEU A 30 27.82 -8.18 6.01
C LEU A 30 29.25 -8.37 6.54
N LEU A 31 29.69 -7.47 7.40
CA LEU A 31 31.06 -7.47 7.93
C LEU A 31 31.22 -8.49 9.06
N PRO A 32 32.44 -9.03 9.30
CA PRO A 32 32.70 -10.01 10.34
C PRO A 32 32.11 -9.63 11.69
N SER A 33 31.42 -10.57 12.33
CA SER A 33 30.78 -10.41 13.66
C SER A 33 29.76 -9.26 13.74
N LYS A 34 29.25 -8.78 12.59
CA LYS A 34 28.21 -7.74 12.52
C LYS A 34 26.94 -8.30 11.94
N PHE A 35 25.86 -7.60 12.13
CA PHE A 35 24.63 -7.79 11.39
C PHE A 35 24.32 -6.56 10.53
N PHE A 36 23.54 -6.75 9.47
CA PHE A 36 23.00 -5.67 8.67
C PHE A 36 21.51 -5.50 8.96
N LYS A 37 21.05 -4.26 8.99
CA LYS A 37 19.68 -3.93 9.34
C LYS A 37 19.07 -2.99 8.31
N ILE A 38 17.86 -3.32 7.86
CA ILE A 38 16.96 -2.41 7.16
C ILE A 38 15.80 -2.10 8.09
N THR A 39 15.41 -0.83 8.17
CA THR A 39 14.28 -0.38 9.00
C THR A 39 13.16 0.11 8.09
N ASP A 40 11.99 -0.47 8.23
CA ASP A 40 10.80 -0.13 7.46
C ASP A 40 9.68 0.33 8.39
N ASN A 41 9.25 1.59 8.22
CA ASN A 41 8.14 2.17 8.98
C ASN A 41 6.85 2.02 8.14
N LEU A 42 6.05 1.02 8.47
CA LEU A 42 4.80 0.75 7.78
C LEU A 42 3.65 1.51 8.44
N LYS A 43 2.91 2.26 7.65
CA LYS A 43 1.74 3.02 8.10
C LYS A 43 0.46 2.18 8.14
N ASP A 44 0.46 1.03 7.47
CA ASP A 44 -0.65 0.09 7.38
C ASP A 44 -0.12 -1.34 7.17
N THR A 45 -1.03 -2.31 7.09
CA THR A 45 -0.69 -3.69 6.72
C THR A 45 -0.08 -3.71 5.32
N ALA A 46 0.97 -4.49 5.15
CA ALA A 46 1.65 -4.65 3.88
C ALA A 46 2.11 -6.10 3.69
N THR A 47 2.31 -6.52 2.46
CA THR A 47 2.96 -7.78 2.14
C THR A 47 4.32 -7.51 1.52
N LEU A 48 5.37 -8.05 2.12
CA LEU A 48 6.73 -8.09 1.59
C LEU A 48 6.86 -9.32 0.71
N ASN A 49 7.22 -9.14 -0.55
CA ASN A 49 7.73 -10.20 -1.41
C ASN A 49 9.16 -9.83 -1.78
N GLY A 50 10.10 -10.76 -1.63
CA GLY A 50 11.49 -10.48 -1.88
C GLY A 50 12.29 -11.70 -2.30
N GLN A 51 13.52 -11.42 -2.75
CA GLN A 51 14.52 -12.43 -3.05
C GLN A 51 15.84 -12.02 -2.40
N ILE A 52 16.40 -12.92 -1.63
CA ILE A 52 17.72 -12.78 -1.00
C ILE A 52 18.67 -13.68 -1.75
N ARG A 53 19.85 -13.16 -2.08
CA ARG A 53 20.94 -13.91 -2.70
C ARG A 53 22.26 -13.51 -2.05
N GLU A 54 22.93 -14.46 -1.45
CA GLU A 54 24.32 -14.33 -1.03
C GLU A 54 25.23 -14.62 -2.24
N THR A 55 26.18 -13.74 -2.53
CA THR A 55 26.99 -13.80 -3.77
C THR A 55 28.45 -14.16 -3.54
N SER A 56 28.90 -14.33 -2.30
CA SER A 56 30.28 -14.74 -1.97
C SER A 56 30.44 -16.26 -1.78
N GLY A 57 29.42 -17.06 -2.10
CA GLY A 57 29.45 -18.53 -1.97
C GLY A 57 29.22 -19.04 -0.54
N ARG A 58 28.50 -18.26 0.28
CA ARG A 58 28.21 -18.54 1.68
C ARG A 58 26.71 -18.57 1.95
N THR A 59 26.33 -18.56 3.23
CA THR A 59 24.93 -18.52 3.64
C THR A 59 24.67 -17.40 4.60
N VAL A 60 23.46 -16.87 4.58
CA VAL A 60 22.98 -15.86 5.55
C VAL A 60 21.72 -16.32 6.24
N THR A 61 21.50 -15.80 7.44
CA THR A 61 20.24 -15.93 8.16
C THR A 61 19.49 -14.60 8.08
N PHE A 62 18.24 -14.66 7.68
CA PHE A 62 17.35 -13.51 7.55
C PHE A 62 16.22 -13.58 8.57
N LEU A 63 15.97 -12.46 9.26
CA LEU A 63 14.93 -12.35 10.28
C LEU A 63 14.08 -11.10 10.03
N ILE A 64 12.77 -11.20 10.32
CA ILE A 64 11.89 -10.04 10.43
C ILE A 64 11.45 -9.92 11.87
N MET A 65 11.66 -8.74 12.46
CA MET A 65 11.34 -8.44 13.86
C MET A 65 10.48 -7.17 13.94
N ASN A 66 9.57 -7.11 14.90
CA ASN A 66 8.93 -5.87 15.31
C ASN A 66 9.83 -5.07 16.27
N SER A 67 9.40 -3.89 16.69
CA SER A 67 10.17 -3.00 17.58
C SER A 67 10.56 -3.67 18.90
N GLN A 68 9.66 -4.41 19.53
CA GLN A 68 9.94 -5.09 20.81
C GLN A 68 10.94 -6.23 20.65
N GLN A 69 10.77 -7.04 19.60
CA GLN A 69 11.67 -8.17 19.34
C GLN A 69 13.08 -7.68 18.99
N PHE A 70 13.19 -6.59 18.23
CA PHE A 70 14.47 -6.00 17.89
C PHE A 70 15.16 -5.41 19.13
N ALA A 71 14.42 -4.75 20.03
CA ALA A 71 14.98 -4.26 21.29
C ALA A 71 15.55 -5.41 22.14
N ASN A 72 14.83 -6.51 22.28
CA ASN A 72 15.30 -7.71 22.98
C ASN A 72 16.54 -8.34 22.32
N PHE A 73 16.55 -8.38 20.99
CA PHE A 73 17.70 -8.87 20.22
C PHE A 73 18.96 -8.04 20.50
N GLN A 74 18.86 -6.70 20.54
CA GLN A 74 19.99 -5.80 20.78
C GLN A 74 20.63 -5.98 22.15
N VAL A 75 19.86 -6.34 23.17
CA VAL A 75 20.35 -6.59 24.52
C VAL A 75 20.67 -8.06 24.81
N GLY A 76 20.65 -8.91 23.77
CA GLY A 76 20.99 -10.33 23.92
C GLY A 76 19.93 -11.18 24.63
N GLN A 77 18.70 -10.68 24.76
CA GLN A 77 17.59 -11.39 25.44
C GLN A 77 16.82 -12.38 24.54
N GLY A 78 17.37 -12.73 23.38
CA GLY A 78 16.82 -13.75 22.49
C GLY A 78 16.68 -13.31 21.04
N ASN A 79 16.40 -14.28 20.17
CA ASN A 79 16.28 -14.10 18.71
C ASN A 79 14.85 -14.40 18.23
N THR A 80 13.84 -14.07 19.04
CA THR A 80 12.44 -14.21 18.60
C THR A 80 12.19 -13.30 17.40
N SER A 81 11.60 -13.85 16.36
CA SER A 81 11.29 -13.11 15.12
C SER A 81 9.89 -13.49 14.63
N LEU A 82 9.28 -12.60 13.86
CA LEU A 82 8.01 -12.85 13.19
C LEU A 82 8.18 -13.81 12.01
N TYR A 83 9.36 -13.75 11.39
CA TYR A 83 9.73 -14.58 10.25
C TYR A 83 11.23 -14.87 10.28
N SER A 84 11.64 -16.05 9.87
CA SER A 84 13.05 -16.40 9.78
C SER A 84 13.36 -17.37 8.65
N VAL A 85 14.49 -17.14 7.98
CA VAL A 85 15.14 -18.08 7.08
C VAL A 85 16.57 -18.26 7.56
N LYS A 86 16.99 -19.48 7.80
CA LYS A 86 18.32 -19.78 8.36
C LYS A 86 19.22 -20.39 7.29
N ASP A 87 20.50 -20.00 7.31
CA ASP A 87 21.59 -20.63 6.56
C ASP A 87 21.27 -20.82 5.05
N SER A 88 20.77 -19.77 4.41
CA SER A 88 20.41 -19.85 2.99
C SER A 88 21.34 -19.00 2.13
N ALA A 89 21.81 -19.56 1.02
CA ALA A 89 22.55 -18.84 -0.01
C ALA A 89 21.61 -18.09 -0.97
N SER A 90 20.39 -18.61 -1.18
CA SER A 90 19.37 -17.95 -1.99
C SER A 90 17.99 -18.40 -1.54
N THR A 91 17.09 -17.44 -1.32
CA THR A 91 15.71 -17.73 -0.89
C THR A 91 14.74 -16.66 -1.34
N SER A 92 13.50 -17.07 -1.59
CA SER A 92 12.38 -16.15 -1.75
C SER A 92 11.71 -15.92 -0.40
N VAL A 93 11.34 -14.69 -0.14
CA VAL A 93 10.65 -14.25 1.08
C VAL A 93 9.26 -13.80 0.70
N SER A 94 8.25 -14.28 1.44
CA SER A 94 6.90 -13.73 1.40
C SER A 94 6.38 -13.62 2.82
N PHE A 95 6.07 -12.40 3.26
CA PHE A 95 5.64 -12.13 4.62
C PHE A 95 4.60 -11.01 4.67
N SER A 96 3.47 -11.25 5.35
CA SER A 96 2.43 -10.24 5.56
C SER A 96 2.58 -9.62 6.94
N PHE A 97 2.86 -8.32 6.97
CA PHE A 97 2.95 -7.55 8.21
C PHE A 97 1.55 -7.36 8.82
N PRO A 98 1.36 -7.72 10.09
CA PRO A 98 0.02 -7.77 10.69
C PRO A 98 -0.58 -6.38 11.02
N SER A 99 0.25 -5.36 11.17
CA SER A 99 -0.16 -4.02 11.62
C SER A 99 0.79 -2.94 11.15
N ALA A 100 0.37 -1.68 11.28
CA ALA A 100 1.28 -0.54 11.23
C ALA A 100 2.26 -0.62 12.41
N ASP A 101 3.56 -0.61 12.12
CA ASP A 101 4.64 -0.63 13.11
C ASP A 101 5.98 -0.34 12.39
N THR A 102 7.04 -0.21 13.19
CA THR A 102 8.41 -0.23 12.70
C THR A 102 8.92 -1.67 12.69
N TYR A 103 9.26 -2.16 11.52
CA TYR A 103 9.81 -3.50 11.34
C TYR A 103 11.29 -3.43 10.99
N TYR A 104 12.02 -4.43 11.44
CA TYR A 104 13.44 -4.58 11.24
C TYR A 104 13.73 -5.86 10.47
N LEU A 105 14.33 -5.70 9.29
CA LEU A 105 14.81 -6.78 8.44
C LEU A 105 16.29 -6.97 8.77
N ILE A 106 16.62 -8.06 9.43
CA ILE A 106 17.95 -8.34 9.97
C ILE A 106 18.62 -9.43 9.15
N PHE A 107 19.86 -9.19 8.75
CA PHE A 107 20.71 -10.15 8.09
C PHE A 107 21.87 -10.50 9.02
N LEU A 108 22.02 -11.78 9.31
CA LEU A 108 23.08 -12.36 10.13
C LEU A 108 23.93 -13.28 9.27
N HIS A 109 25.14 -13.52 9.71
CA HIS A 109 25.98 -14.57 9.14
C HIS A 109 25.31 -15.93 9.24
N GLY A 110 25.50 -16.76 8.24
CA GLY A 110 25.16 -18.17 8.33
C GLY A 110 26.09 -18.93 9.27
N SER A 111 25.71 -20.16 9.60
CA SER A 111 26.49 -21.03 10.46
C SER A 111 27.89 -21.24 9.89
N GLY A 112 28.90 -21.00 10.71
CA GLY A 112 30.31 -21.15 10.31
C GLY A 112 30.96 -19.96 9.59
N TYR A 113 30.20 -18.90 9.28
CA TYR A 113 30.71 -17.74 8.53
C TYR A 113 30.85 -16.45 9.33
N LEU A 114 30.73 -16.51 10.66
CA LEU A 114 30.73 -15.35 11.56
C LEU A 114 31.90 -14.38 11.35
N ASN A 115 33.06 -14.89 10.97
CA ASN A 115 34.30 -14.11 10.78
C ASN A 115 34.56 -13.77 9.29
N ALA A 116 33.58 -13.94 8.44
CA ALA A 116 33.72 -13.70 7.01
C ALA A 116 33.03 -12.40 6.59
N THR A 117 33.40 -11.84 5.47
CA THR A 117 32.62 -10.81 4.78
C THR A 117 31.72 -11.47 3.77
N GLU A 118 30.44 -11.23 3.84
CA GLU A 118 29.43 -11.77 2.91
C GLU A 118 28.80 -10.62 2.12
N THR A 119 28.54 -10.84 0.84
CA THR A 119 27.85 -9.86 0.01
C THR A 119 26.44 -10.36 -0.27
N VAL A 120 25.47 -9.57 0.14
CA VAL A 120 24.05 -9.89 0.02
C VAL A 120 23.39 -8.97 -0.99
N ASP A 121 22.68 -9.56 -1.94
CA ASP A 121 21.77 -8.90 -2.86
C ASP A 121 20.35 -9.17 -2.39
N PHE A 122 19.60 -8.09 -2.10
CA PHE A 122 18.24 -8.18 -1.62
C PHE A 122 17.30 -7.32 -2.46
N GLN A 123 16.44 -8.00 -3.19
CA GLN A 123 15.35 -7.40 -3.96
C GLN A 123 14.06 -7.57 -3.18
N ARG A 124 13.30 -6.49 -3.03
CA ARG A 124 12.03 -6.54 -2.31
C ARG A 124 10.98 -5.62 -2.90
N THR A 125 9.75 -6.06 -2.78
CA THR A 125 8.56 -5.33 -3.19
C THR A 125 7.57 -5.30 -2.03
N TYR A 126 7.04 -4.12 -1.72
CA TYR A 126 5.94 -3.98 -0.78
C TYR A 126 4.65 -3.76 -1.55
N LEU A 127 3.67 -4.58 -1.22
CA LEU A 127 2.28 -4.34 -1.61
C LEU A 127 1.55 -3.83 -0.35
N ALA A 128 1.42 -2.53 -0.24
CA ALA A 128 0.65 -1.90 0.82
C ALA A 128 -0.82 -1.89 0.41
N LEU A 129 -1.68 -2.51 1.21
CA LEU A 129 -3.12 -2.38 1.07
C LEU A 129 -3.56 -1.13 1.84
N ALA A 130 -3.41 0.04 1.23
CA ALA A 130 -3.95 1.29 1.77
C ALA A 130 -5.49 1.26 1.72
N ARG A 131 -6.09 0.52 2.64
CA ARG A 131 -7.55 0.24 2.67
C ARG A 131 -8.37 1.53 2.65
N PHE A 132 -7.95 2.54 3.42
CA PHE A 132 -8.67 3.81 3.48
C PHE A 132 -8.66 4.54 2.13
N GLU A 133 -7.51 4.63 1.47
CA GLU A 133 -7.36 5.28 0.18
C GLU A 133 -8.13 4.53 -0.91
N PHE A 134 -8.12 3.21 -0.89
CA PHE A 134 -8.90 2.38 -1.79
C PHE A 134 -10.40 2.61 -1.64
N PHE A 135 -10.94 2.59 -0.41
CA PHE A 135 -12.37 2.85 -0.16
C PHE A 135 -12.75 4.29 -0.49
N SER A 136 -11.91 5.28 -0.20
CA SER A 136 -12.16 6.67 -0.58
C SER A 136 -12.22 6.85 -2.09
N GLY A 137 -11.36 6.15 -2.83
CA GLY A 137 -11.40 6.11 -4.30
C GLY A 137 -12.71 5.54 -4.85
N ILE A 138 -13.21 4.44 -4.28
CA ILE A 138 -14.51 3.85 -4.66
C ILE A 138 -15.66 4.84 -4.42
N VAL A 139 -15.67 5.53 -3.26
CA VAL A 139 -16.70 6.53 -2.95
C VAL A 139 -16.65 7.69 -3.95
N LEU A 140 -15.47 8.19 -4.30
CA LEU A 140 -15.31 9.27 -5.27
C LEU A 140 -15.80 8.85 -6.67
N VAL A 141 -15.48 7.63 -7.11
CA VAL A 141 -15.99 7.08 -8.37
C VAL A 141 -17.53 7.00 -8.35
N GLY A 142 -18.10 6.49 -7.25
CA GLY A 142 -19.55 6.40 -7.09
C GLY A 142 -20.25 7.76 -7.16
N LEU A 143 -19.73 8.77 -6.48
CA LEU A 143 -20.23 10.14 -6.53
C LEU A 143 -20.10 10.75 -7.93
N GLY A 144 -18.97 10.51 -8.60
CA GLY A 144 -18.76 10.98 -9.99
C GLY A 144 -19.78 10.39 -10.97
N VAL A 145 -20.10 9.10 -10.85
CA VAL A 145 -21.13 8.43 -11.65
C VAL A 145 -22.51 9.06 -11.37
N LEU A 146 -22.88 9.25 -10.11
CA LEU A 146 -24.15 9.84 -9.73
C LEU A 146 -24.32 11.27 -10.30
N GLU A 147 -23.28 12.09 -10.21
CA GLU A 147 -23.26 13.46 -10.76
C GLU A 147 -23.49 13.47 -12.29
N ILE A 148 -22.88 12.52 -13.01
CA ILE A 148 -23.07 12.39 -14.45
C ILE A 148 -24.51 12.01 -14.75
N PHE A 149 -25.08 11.01 -14.05
CA PHE A 149 -26.47 10.58 -14.27
C PHE A 149 -27.46 11.70 -13.95
N TRP A 150 -27.25 12.49 -12.89
CA TRP A 150 -28.12 13.63 -12.55
C TRP A 150 -27.98 14.76 -13.57
N GLY A 151 -26.81 14.97 -14.13
CA GLY A 151 -26.57 15.96 -15.19
C GLY A 151 -27.26 15.64 -16.53
N PHE A 152 -27.60 14.36 -16.76
CA PHE A 152 -28.37 13.90 -17.95
C PHE A 152 -29.89 13.94 -17.76
N ARG A 153 -30.43 14.26 -16.57
CA ARG A 153 -31.88 14.39 -16.42
C ARG A 153 -32.41 15.53 -17.32
N PRO A 154 -33.34 15.24 -18.25
CA PRO A 154 -33.89 16.26 -19.12
C PRO A 154 -34.56 17.34 -18.28
N ARG A 155 -34.19 18.59 -18.52
CA ARG A 155 -34.76 19.78 -17.86
C ARG A 155 -36.23 20.04 -18.22
N ASP A 156 -36.86 19.21 -19.03
CA ASP A 156 -38.19 19.42 -19.57
C ASP A 156 -39.31 19.20 -18.52
N ALA A 157 -39.03 18.60 -17.37
CA ALA A 157 -40.06 18.37 -16.36
C ALA A 157 -40.45 19.64 -15.57
N GLN A 158 -39.74 20.74 -15.68
CA GLN A 158 -40.02 21.97 -14.92
C GLN A 158 -40.84 23.02 -15.68
N ARG A 159 -41.11 22.83 -16.99
CA ARG A 159 -41.89 23.80 -17.80
C ARG A 159 -43.39 23.53 -17.94
N SER A 160 -43.90 22.40 -17.45
CA SER A 160 -45.34 22.07 -17.55
C SER A 160 -46.22 22.65 -16.43
N GLY A 161 -45.70 23.58 -15.62
CA GLY A 161 -46.44 24.30 -14.55
C GLY A 161 -46.94 25.68 -14.97
N ALA A 162 -46.91 26.07 -16.23
CA ALA A 162 -47.51 27.30 -16.69
C ALA A 162 -49.04 27.14 -16.72
N LEU A 163 -49.72 27.70 -15.72
CA LEU A 163 -51.18 27.81 -15.62
C LEU A 163 -51.73 28.41 -16.93
N PRO A 164 -52.84 27.86 -17.46
CA PRO A 164 -53.49 28.45 -18.61
C PRO A 164 -54.01 29.85 -18.27
N LYS A 165 -53.66 30.86 -19.08
CA LYS A 165 -54.22 32.19 -19.02
C LYS A 165 -55.76 32.09 -19.15
N GLN A 166 -56.49 32.42 -18.09
CA GLN A 166 -57.94 32.66 -18.19
C GLN A 166 -58.18 33.85 -19.14
N SER A 167 -58.72 33.56 -20.28
CA SER A 167 -59.29 34.60 -21.15
C SER A 167 -60.52 35.18 -20.51
N GLY A 168 -60.42 36.42 -20.02
CA GLY A 168 -61.57 37.14 -19.51
C GLY A 168 -62.66 37.33 -20.56
N ALA A 169 -63.80 36.72 -20.33
CA ALA A 169 -65.02 37.00 -21.10
C ALA A 169 -65.52 38.39 -20.73
N SER A 170 -65.55 39.31 -21.70
CA SER A 170 -66.21 40.58 -21.65
C SER A 170 -67.72 40.37 -21.77
N TYR A 171 -68.46 40.57 -20.71
CA TYR A 171 -69.93 40.71 -20.76
C TYR A 171 -70.24 42.15 -21.11
N GLY A 172 -70.82 42.35 -22.32
CA GLY A 172 -71.56 43.58 -22.68
C GLY A 172 -72.91 43.55 -22.04
N GLN A 173 -73.32 44.68 -21.49
CA GLN A 173 -74.67 44.94 -21.06
C GLN A 173 -75.32 45.93 -22.05
N PRO A 174 -76.65 45.88 -22.14
CA PRO A 174 -77.45 46.69 -23.05
C PRO A 174 -77.61 48.14 -22.65
#